data_359820ce9ee3ade29173e14dce24ce40
#
_entry.id   359820ce9ee3ade29173e14dce24ce40
#
_cell.length_a   1.000
_cell.length_b   1.000
_cell.length_c   1.000
_cell.angle_alpha   90.00
_cell.angle_beta   90.00
_cell.angle_gamma   90.00
#
_symmetry.space_group_name_H-M   'P 1'
#
loop_
_entity.id
_entity.type
_entity.pdbx_description
1 polymer ?
#
loop_
_entity_poly.entity_id
_entity_poly.type
_entity_poly.pdbx_seq_one_letter_code
_entity_poly.pdbx_strand_id
1 'polypeptide(L)'
;DNEIFSDGPQSPSKPKEPYMQFDLATFLLAVAPLLLAITLHEAAHAYAARYWGDNTAEKLGRLTLNPLAHIDLIGTILVPAALLLMQSPFLFGWAKPVPVISRNLRNTRIAWRTIAVAGPLANLAMAFGWALLLGLFGLVVPESFQEPLYGMTQYGISINIVLFTLNMLPILP
;
A
#
# COMPACT_ATOMS: atom_id res chain seq x y z
N ASP A 1 -51.39 47.43 -10.24
CA ASP A 1 -50.57 46.99 -9.13
C ASP A 1 -49.59 45.98 -9.67
N ASN A 2 -48.37 46.49 -9.98
CA ASN A 2 -47.25 45.69 -10.46
C ASN A 2 -46.32 45.44 -9.28
N GLU A 3 -46.33 44.26 -8.73
CA GLU A 3 -45.24 43.78 -7.88
C GLU A 3 -44.12 43.20 -8.74
N ILE A 4 -43.06 44.00 -8.95
CA ILE A 4 -41.81 43.56 -9.55
C ILE A 4 -41.02 42.83 -8.43
N PHE A 5 -41.00 41.47 -8.47
CA PHE A 5 -40.08 40.68 -7.68
C PHE A 5 -38.66 40.94 -8.18
N SER A 6 -37.87 41.65 -7.38
CA SER A 6 -36.44 41.83 -7.60
C SER A 6 -35.74 40.58 -7.11
N ASP A 7 -35.36 39.68 -8.03
CA ASP A 7 -34.36 38.67 -7.76
C ASP A 7 -33.00 39.33 -7.50
N GLY A 8 -32.66 39.48 -6.24
CA GLY A 8 -31.32 39.92 -5.83
C GLY A 8 -30.25 38.93 -6.33
N PRO A 9 -29.05 39.42 -6.63
CA PRO A 9 -27.98 38.54 -7.10
C PRO A 9 -27.69 37.45 -6.07
N GLN A 10 -27.87 36.17 -6.48
CA GLN A 10 -27.48 35.02 -5.67
C GLN A 10 -25.98 35.10 -5.42
N SER A 11 -25.61 35.19 -4.17
CA SER A 11 -24.21 35.12 -3.73
C SER A 11 -23.57 33.85 -4.32
N PRO A 12 -22.39 33.95 -4.99
CA PRO A 12 -21.71 32.80 -5.52
C PRO A 12 -21.47 31.79 -4.37
N SER A 13 -21.96 30.56 -4.54
CA SER A 13 -21.72 29.49 -3.58
C SER A 13 -20.22 29.34 -3.43
N LYS A 14 -19.72 29.48 -2.18
CA LYS A 14 -18.31 29.23 -1.87
C LYS A 14 -17.88 27.91 -2.45
N PRO A 15 -16.73 27.82 -3.14
CA PRO A 15 -16.19 26.55 -3.56
C PRO A 15 -16.11 25.65 -2.32
N LYS A 16 -16.67 24.42 -2.43
CA LYS A 16 -16.49 23.44 -1.39
C LYS A 16 -14.99 23.13 -1.34
N GLU A 17 -14.33 23.59 -0.27
CA GLU A 17 -12.95 23.20 0.02
C GLU A 17 -12.87 21.67 -0.07
N PRO A 18 -11.91 21.13 -0.79
CA PRO A 18 -11.72 19.68 -0.86
C PRO A 18 -11.09 19.19 0.44
N TYR A 19 -11.84 19.28 1.55
CA TYR A 19 -11.47 18.52 2.73
C TYR A 19 -11.58 17.06 2.30
N MET A 20 -10.48 16.35 2.35
CA MET A 20 -10.46 14.90 2.17
C MET A 20 -11.33 14.32 3.29
N GLN A 21 -12.63 14.19 3.01
CA GLN A 21 -13.55 13.54 3.95
C GLN A 21 -13.08 12.09 4.03
N PHE A 22 -12.69 11.66 5.23
CA PHE A 22 -12.38 10.27 5.49
C PHE A 22 -13.63 9.45 5.14
N ASP A 23 -13.62 8.81 3.99
CA ASP A 23 -14.66 7.90 3.56
C ASP A 23 -14.23 6.48 3.95
N LEU A 24 -15.00 5.88 4.85
CA LEU A 24 -14.76 4.52 5.32
C LEU A 24 -14.73 3.50 4.17
N ALA A 25 -15.56 3.66 3.15
CA ALA A 25 -15.60 2.76 2.01
C ALA A 25 -14.30 2.84 1.21
N THR A 26 -13.84 4.04 0.89
CA THR A 26 -12.54 4.28 0.24
C THR A 26 -11.38 3.75 1.08
N PHE A 27 -11.42 3.94 2.39
CA PHE A 27 -10.41 3.38 3.28
C PHE A 27 -10.37 1.85 3.23
N LEU A 28 -11.53 1.19 3.32
CA LEU A 28 -11.61 -0.27 3.27
C LEU A 28 -11.13 -0.83 1.92
N LEU A 29 -11.44 -0.14 0.82
CA LEU A 29 -10.95 -0.50 -0.52
C LEU A 29 -9.42 -0.35 -0.66
N ALA A 30 -8.80 0.59 0.06
CA ALA A 30 -7.36 0.78 0.05
C ALA A 30 -6.61 -0.20 0.96
N VAL A 31 -7.25 -0.67 2.05
CA VAL A 31 -6.61 -1.55 3.04
C VAL A 31 -6.21 -2.90 2.43
N ALA A 32 -7.05 -3.52 1.61
CA ALA A 32 -6.74 -4.83 1.02
C ALA A 32 -5.51 -4.80 0.11
N PRO A 33 -5.38 -3.87 -0.87
CA PRO A 33 -4.16 -3.70 -1.66
C PRO A 33 -2.92 -3.38 -0.81
N LEU A 34 -3.06 -2.54 0.23
CA LEU A 34 -1.96 -2.19 1.11
C LEU A 34 -1.44 -3.40 1.89
N LEU A 35 -2.34 -4.16 2.54
CA LEU A 35 -1.95 -5.36 3.28
C LEU A 35 -1.28 -6.39 2.37
N LEU A 36 -1.81 -6.58 1.16
CA LEU A 36 -1.22 -7.47 0.17
C LEU A 36 0.16 -6.98 -0.26
N ALA A 37 0.32 -5.68 -0.53
CA ALA A 37 1.58 -5.07 -0.94
C ALA A 37 2.68 -5.28 0.12
N ILE A 38 2.38 -4.99 1.37
CA ILE A 38 3.32 -5.15 2.49
C ILE A 38 3.64 -6.63 2.71
N THR A 39 2.63 -7.50 2.73
CA THR A 39 2.79 -8.93 3.00
C THR A 39 3.70 -9.60 1.96
N LEU A 40 3.43 -9.36 0.67
CA LEU A 40 4.23 -9.96 -0.40
C LEU A 40 5.63 -9.36 -0.47
N HIS A 41 5.80 -8.07 -0.14
CA HIS A 41 7.11 -7.44 -0.02
C HIS A 41 7.97 -8.13 1.03
N GLU A 42 7.47 -8.25 2.27
CA GLU A 42 8.18 -8.89 3.38
C GLU A 42 8.41 -10.39 3.13
N ALA A 43 7.41 -11.09 2.58
CA ALA A 43 7.55 -12.48 2.21
C ALA A 43 8.65 -12.67 1.15
N ALA A 44 8.76 -11.79 0.16
CA ALA A 44 9.81 -11.86 -0.86
C ALA A 44 11.21 -11.74 -0.24
N HIS A 45 11.42 -10.85 0.73
CA HIS A 45 12.67 -10.77 1.50
C HIS A 45 12.96 -12.08 2.24
N ALA A 46 11.94 -12.65 2.90
CA ALA A 46 12.06 -13.92 3.63
C ALA A 46 12.42 -15.09 2.71
N TYR A 47 11.76 -15.23 1.56
CA TYR A 47 12.05 -16.26 0.57
C TYR A 47 13.45 -16.11 -0.02
N ALA A 48 13.88 -14.89 -0.33
CA ALA A 48 15.22 -14.63 -0.82
C ALA A 48 16.28 -14.98 0.25
N ALA A 49 16.08 -14.60 1.52
CA ALA A 49 16.97 -14.96 2.62
C ALA A 49 17.09 -16.49 2.79
N ARG A 50 15.96 -17.20 2.76
CA ARG A 50 15.93 -18.65 2.81
C ARG A 50 16.68 -19.30 1.65
N TYR A 51 16.50 -18.80 0.42
CA TYR A 51 17.22 -19.30 -0.76
C TYR A 51 18.74 -19.20 -0.57
N TRP A 52 19.22 -18.14 0.08
CA TRP A 52 20.64 -17.96 0.39
C TRP A 52 21.10 -18.66 1.65
N GLY A 53 20.22 -19.41 2.36
CA GLY A 53 20.56 -20.29 3.48
C GLY A 53 20.15 -19.78 4.87
N ASP A 54 19.54 -18.59 4.96
CA ASP A 54 19.05 -18.09 6.24
C ASP A 54 17.59 -18.49 6.47
N ASN A 55 17.38 -19.48 7.35
CA ASN A 55 16.06 -19.95 7.75
C ASN A 55 15.48 -19.20 8.96
N THR A 56 16.05 -18.07 9.36
CA THR A 56 15.62 -17.33 10.55
C THR A 56 14.17 -16.86 10.45
N ALA A 57 13.79 -16.28 9.30
CA ALA A 57 12.42 -15.86 9.06
C ALA A 57 11.42 -17.02 9.14
N GLU A 58 11.78 -18.17 8.58
CA GLU A 58 10.96 -19.39 8.62
C GLU A 58 10.73 -19.86 10.06
N LYS A 59 11.80 -19.98 10.85
CA LYS A 59 11.74 -20.41 12.26
C LYS A 59 10.90 -19.48 13.14
N LEU A 60 10.79 -18.21 12.77
CA LEU A 60 10.00 -17.20 13.45
C LEU A 60 8.58 -17.05 12.89
N GLY A 61 8.15 -17.93 11.97
CA GLY A 61 6.83 -17.88 11.35
C GLY A 61 6.60 -16.68 10.43
N ARG A 62 7.72 -16.09 9.91
CA ARG A 62 7.68 -14.90 9.05
C ARG A 62 7.75 -15.25 7.55
N LEU A 63 8.00 -16.50 7.19
CA LEU A 63 7.94 -17.01 5.82
C LEU A 63 6.50 -17.40 5.50
N THR A 64 5.61 -16.43 5.40
CA THR A 64 4.17 -16.63 5.25
C THR A 64 3.53 -15.50 4.47
N LEU A 65 2.40 -15.80 3.80
CA LEU A 65 1.54 -14.81 3.17
C LEU A 65 0.41 -14.34 4.12
N ASN A 66 0.44 -14.74 5.38
CA ASN A 66 -0.50 -14.23 6.37
C ASN A 66 -0.11 -12.79 6.77
N PRO A 67 -0.92 -11.77 6.46
CA PRO A 67 -0.61 -10.38 6.77
C PRO A 67 -0.40 -10.13 8.27
N LEU A 68 -1.07 -10.87 9.14
CA LEU A 68 -0.94 -10.71 10.59
C LEU A 68 0.49 -10.95 11.09
N ALA A 69 1.27 -11.79 10.40
CA ALA A 69 2.67 -12.02 10.74
C ALA A 69 3.57 -10.80 10.47
N HIS A 70 3.13 -9.87 9.62
CA HIS A 70 3.89 -8.69 9.19
C HIS A 70 3.37 -7.38 9.79
N ILE A 71 2.32 -7.44 10.60
CA ILE A 71 1.79 -6.28 11.33
C ILE A 71 2.75 -5.90 12.44
N ASP A 72 3.16 -4.64 12.47
CA ASP A 72 3.79 -3.97 13.60
C ASP A 72 2.74 -3.14 14.35
N LEU A 73 2.59 -3.35 15.65
CA LEU A 73 1.57 -2.65 16.43
C LEU A 73 1.73 -1.13 16.37
N ILE A 74 2.97 -0.66 16.41
CA ILE A 74 3.27 0.78 16.40
C ILE A 74 3.18 1.30 14.97
N GLY A 75 3.96 0.71 14.05
CA GLY A 75 4.10 1.21 12.68
C GLY A 75 2.90 0.99 11.79
N THR A 76 2.19 -0.14 11.95
CA THR A 76 1.07 -0.48 11.07
C THR A 76 -0.28 -0.02 11.62
N ILE A 77 -0.40 0.15 12.96
CA ILE A 77 -1.68 0.48 13.60
C ILE A 77 -1.62 1.84 14.29
N LEU A 78 -0.76 2.03 15.29
CA LEU A 78 -0.80 3.23 16.13
C LEU A 78 -0.41 4.51 15.39
N VAL A 79 0.65 4.46 14.58
CA VAL A 79 1.10 5.64 13.83
C VAL A 79 0.08 6.07 12.78
N PRO A 80 -0.44 5.21 11.89
CA PRO A 80 -1.51 5.59 10.97
C PRO A 80 -2.77 6.11 11.69
N ALA A 81 -3.18 5.46 12.78
CA ALA A 81 -4.34 5.90 13.56
C ALA A 81 -4.12 7.30 14.17
N ALA A 82 -2.95 7.56 14.74
CA ALA A 82 -2.62 8.88 15.27
C ALA A 82 -2.62 9.96 14.17
N LEU A 83 -2.04 9.67 13.01
CA LEU A 83 -2.02 10.59 11.86
C LEU A 83 -3.44 10.90 11.37
N LEU A 84 -4.33 9.89 11.33
CA LEU A 84 -5.74 10.08 10.99
C LEU A 84 -6.46 10.97 12.02
N LEU A 85 -6.26 10.72 13.32
CA LEU A 85 -6.85 11.54 14.39
C LEU A 85 -6.35 12.98 14.35
N MET A 86 -5.10 13.20 13.97
CA MET A 86 -4.50 14.52 13.82
C MET A 86 -4.90 15.20 12.50
N GLN A 87 -5.72 14.56 11.67
CA GLN A 87 -6.10 15.03 10.33
C GLN A 87 -4.89 15.37 9.46
N SER A 88 -3.81 14.57 9.59
CA SER A 88 -2.60 14.74 8.81
C SER A 88 -2.88 14.55 7.32
N PRO A 89 -2.37 15.41 6.43
CA PRO A 89 -2.48 15.23 4.99
C PRO A 89 -1.65 14.03 4.48
N PHE A 90 -0.77 13.50 5.33
CA PHE A 90 0.08 12.35 5.00
C PHE A 90 -0.28 11.18 5.90
N LEU A 91 -0.50 10.02 5.28
CA LEU A 91 -0.62 8.75 5.98
C LEU A 91 0.70 7.99 5.80
N PHE A 92 1.34 7.68 6.93
CA PHE A 92 2.60 6.95 6.95
C PHE A 92 2.53 5.80 7.96
N GLY A 93 3.27 4.74 7.68
CA GLY A 93 3.41 3.58 8.56
C GLY A 93 4.48 2.63 8.05
N TRP A 94 4.79 1.61 8.83
CA TRP A 94 5.73 0.56 8.44
C TRP A 94 5.25 -0.81 8.89
N ALA A 95 5.74 -1.83 8.19
CA ALA A 95 5.54 -3.23 8.56
C ALA A 95 6.63 -3.69 9.52
N LYS A 96 6.39 -4.80 10.19
CA LYS A 96 7.41 -5.49 10.98
C LYS A 96 8.41 -6.17 10.04
N PRO A 97 9.68 -5.73 9.99
CA PRO A 97 10.63 -6.21 9.01
C PRO A 97 10.98 -7.69 9.23
N VAL A 98 11.31 -8.37 8.14
CA VAL A 98 11.80 -9.75 8.19
C VAL A 98 13.23 -9.77 8.72
N PRO A 99 13.53 -10.58 9.76
CA PRO A 99 14.88 -10.70 10.28
C PRO A 99 15.77 -11.52 9.34
N VAL A 100 16.95 -10.98 9.04
CA VAL A 100 17.97 -11.65 8.22
C VAL A 100 19.30 -11.66 8.98
N ILE A 101 19.92 -12.83 9.13
CA ILE A 101 21.17 -13.01 9.84
C ILE A 101 22.30 -13.28 8.86
N SER A 102 23.20 -12.30 8.70
CA SER A 102 24.30 -12.34 7.72
C SER A 102 25.18 -13.59 7.80
N ARG A 103 25.45 -14.10 9.01
CA ARG A 103 26.30 -15.28 9.23
C ARG A 103 25.71 -16.58 8.65
N ASN A 104 24.40 -16.61 8.42
CA ASN A 104 23.70 -17.78 7.87
C ASN A 104 23.71 -17.76 6.33
N LEU A 105 24.05 -16.64 5.72
CA LEU A 105 23.95 -16.44 4.28
C LEU A 105 25.16 -17.05 3.55
N ARG A 106 24.89 -17.85 2.54
CA ARG A 106 25.90 -18.27 1.55
C ARG A 106 26.20 -17.08 0.66
N ASN A 107 27.49 -16.75 0.43
CA ASN A 107 27.92 -15.61 -0.38
C ASN A 107 27.19 -14.30 0.04
N THR A 108 27.50 -13.85 1.22
CA THR A 108 26.84 -12.71 1.90
C THR A 108 26.65 -11.48 1.02
N ARG A 109 27.66 -11.14 0.17
CA ARG A 109 27.60 -9.96 -0.70
C ARG A 109 26.49 -10.07 -1.76
N ILE A 110 26.38 -11.22 -2.43
CA ILE A 110 25.35 -11.45 -3.45
C ILE A 110 23.99 -11.63 -2.77
N ALA A 111 23.95 -12.39 -1.66
CA ALA A 111 22.75 -12.63 -0.89
C ALA A 111 22.07 -11.31 -0.46
N TRP A 112 22.82 -10.38 0.13
CA TRP A 112 22.24 -9.08 0.55
C TRP A 112 21.68 -8.28 -0.62
N ARG A 113 22.36 -8.26 -1.78
CA ARG A 113 21.83 -7.59 -2.98
C ARG A 113 20.52 -8.22 -3.45
N THR A 114 20.47 -9.55 -3.51
CA THR A 114 19.26 -10.29 -3.92
C THR A 114 18.13 -10.08 -2.94
N ILE A 115 18.40 -10.16 -1.63
CA ILE A 115 17.41 -9.94 -0.60
C ILE A 115 16.88 -8.49 -0.67
N ALA A 116 17.77 -7.50 -0.79
CA ALA A 116 17.38 -6.09 -0.83
C ALA A 116 16.42 -5.76 -1.99
N VAL A 117 16.63 -6.34 -3.17
CA VAL A 117 15.77 -6.07 -4.34
C VAL A 117 14.52 -6.96 -4.39
N ALA A 118 14.45 -8.04 -3.62
CA ALA A 118 13.34 -9.00 -3.67
C ALA A 118 12.00 -8.35 -3.32
N GLY A 119 11.93 -7.57 -2.24
CA GLY A 119 10.74 -6.84 -1.83
C GLY A 119 10.26 -5.83 -2.88
N PRO A 120 11.11 -4.89 -3.30
CA PRO A 120 10.77 -3.96 -4.38
C PRO A 120 10.30 -4.66 -5.65
N LEU A 121 10.99 -5.71 -6.11
CA LEU A 121 10.56 -6.45 -7.29
C LEU A 121 9.20 -7.14 -7.13
N ALA A 122 8.88 -7.62 -5.93
CA ALA A 122 7.53 -8.12 -5.64
C ALA A 122 6.48 -7.02 -5.77
N ASN A 123 6.74 -5.81 -5.27
CA ASN A 123 5.84 -4.67 -5.47
C ASN A 123 5.69 -4.31 -6.94
N LEU A 124 6.76 -4.28 -7.71
CA LEU A 124 6.68 -4.01 -9.15
C LEU A 124 5.81 -5.05 -9.87
N ALA A 125 6.01 -6.34 -9.56
CA ALA A 125 5.19 -7.43 -10.11
C ALA A 125 3.71 -7.29 -9.73
N MET A 126 3.43 -6.91 -8.47
CA MET A 126 2.05 -6.63 -8.04
C MET A 126 1.43 -5.44 -8.74
N ALA A 127 2.18 -4.35 -8.97
CA ALA A 127 1.68 -3.21 -9.73
C ALA A 127 1.24 -3.63 -11.13
N PHE A 128 2.02 -4.47 -11.82
CA PHE A 128 1.63 -5.08 -13.09
C PHE A 128 0.39 -5.96 -12.95
N GLY A 129 0.30 -6.78 -11.91
CA GLY A 129 -0.87 -7.62 -11.64
C GLY A 129 -2.14 -6.79 -11.45
N TRP A 130 -2.08 -5.71 -10.68
CA TRP A 130 -3.19 -4.77 -10.50
C TRP A 130 -3.58 -4.08 -11.81
N ALA A 131 -2.60 -3.68 -12.64
CA ALA A 131 -2.87 -3.06 -13.95
C ALA A 131 -3.56 -4.04 -14.90
N LEU A 132 -3.18 -5.33 -14.89
CA LEU A 132 -3.88 -6.38 -15.66
C LEU A 132 -5.31 -6.57 -15.16
N LEU A 133 -5.52 -6.62 -13.84
CA LEU A 133 -6.86 -6.72 -13.26
C LEU A 133 -7.73 -5.53 -13.63
N LEU A 134 -7.18 -4.32 -13.63
CA LEU A 134 -7.88 -3.12 -14.07
C LEU A 134 -8.39 -3.25 -15.50
N GLY A 135 -7.55 -3.73 -16.42
CA GLY A 135 -7.94 -3.99 -17.81
C GLY A 135 -9.02 -5.07 -17.93
N LEU A 136 -8.91 -6.15 -17.18
CA LEU A 136 -9.88 -7.25 -17.18
C LEU A 136 -11.25 -6.84 -16.62
N PHE A 137 -11.27 -6.06 -15.54
CA PHE A 137 -12.53 -5.62 -14.92
C PHE A 137 -13.39 -4.80 -15.88
N GLY A 138 -12.79 -3.96 -16.72
CA GLY A 138 -13.52 -3.23 -17.76
C GLY A 138 -14.20 -4.12 -18.79
N LEU A 139 -13.77 -5.37 -18.95
CA LEU A 139 -14.31 -6.31 -19.93
C LEU A 139 -15.39 -7.24 -19.37
N VAL A 140 -15.30 -7.60 -18.06
CA VAL A 140 -16.11 -8.70 -17.51
C VAL A 140 -17.00 -8.29 -16.35
N VAL A 141 -16.79 -7.12 -15.72
CA VAL A 141 -17.52 -6.70 -14.53
C VAL A 141 -18.69 -5.78 -14.93
N PRO A 142 -19.92 -6.02 -14.41
CA PRO A 142 -21.06 -5.14 -14.62
C PRO A 142 -20.77 -3.71 -14.15
N GLU A 143 -21.31 -2.71 -14.85
CA GLU A 143 -21.06 -1.27 -14.58
C GLU A 143 -21.29 -0.88 -13.10
N SER A 144 -22.29 -1.47 -12.46
CA SER A 144 -22.62 -1.19 -11.05
C SER A 144 -21.51 -1.52 -10.03
N PHE A 145 -20.57 -2.39 -10.39
CA PHE A 145 -19.43 -2.80 -9.54
C PHE A 145 -18.09 -2.26 -10.04
N GLN A 146 -18.07 -1.60 -11.18
CA GLN A 146 -16.81 -1.12 -11.77
C GLN A 146 -16.15 -0.05 -10.92
N GLU A 147 -16.89 0.95 -10.44
CA GLU A 147 -16.31 2.10 -9.73
C GLU A 147 -15.52 1.68 -8.47
N PRO A 148 -16.05 0.87 -7.52
CA PRO A 148 -15.28 0.39 -6.37
C PRO A 148 -14.05 -0.43 -6.76
N LEU A 149 -14.18 -1.30 -7.77
CA LEU A 149 -13.08 -2.14 -8.24
C LEU A 149 -11.99 -1.33 -8.94
N TYR A 150 -12.36 -0.30 -9.71
CA TYR A 150 -11.42 0.66 -10.28
C TYR A 150 -10.64 1.38 -9.17
N GLY A 151 -11.34 1.90 -8.16
CA GLY A 151 -10.69 2.52 -7.01
C GLY A 151 -9.68 1.59 -6.33
N MET A 152 -10.08 0.37 -6.01
CA MET A 152 -9.20 -0.63 -5.39
C MET A 152 -7.97 -0.95 -6.24
N THR A 153 -8.15 -1.16 -7.56
CA THR A 153 -7.02 -1.46 -8.46
C THR A 153 -6.08 -0.28 -8.64
N GLN A 154 -6.59 0.94 -8.72
CA GLN A 154 -5.77 2.16 -8.77
C GLN A 154 -4.96 2.34 -7.47
N TYR A 155 -5.55 2.11 -6.30
CA TYR A 155 -4.81 2.08 -5.03
C TYR A 155 -3.75 0.99 -5.04
N GLY A 156 -4.09 -0.21 -5.55
CA GLY A 156 -3.14 -1.32 -5.67
C GLY A 156 -1.93 -0.98 -6.54
N ILE A 157 -2.16 -0.37 -7.70
CA ILE A 157 -1.07 0.11 -8.57
C ILE A 157 -0.25 1.16 -7.85
N SER A 158 -0.90 2.20 -7.33
CA SER A 158 -0.24 3.37 -6.74
C SER A 158 0.62 2.99 -5.54
N ILE A 159 0.08 2.22 -4.58
CA ILE A 159 0.83 1.84 -3.38
C ILE A 159 2.04 0.96 -3.71
N ASN A 160 1.91 0.05 -4.66
CA ASN A 160 3.02 -0.80 -5.07
C ASN A 160 4.12 -0.01 -5.80
N ILE A 161 3.76 0.96 -6.65
CA ILE A 161 4.74 1.87 -7.29
C ILE A 161 5.45 2.73 -6.23
N VAL A 162 4.71 3.27 -5.26
CA VAL A 162 5.29 4.07 -4.16
C VAL A 162 6.26 3.22 -3.34
N LEU A 163 5.85 2.02 -2.91
CA LEU A 163 6.71 1.12 -2.14
C LEU A 163 7.94 0.69 -2.94
N PHE A 164 7.79 0.35 -4.22
CA PHE A 164 8.92 0.08 -5.11
C PHE A 164 9.89 1.25 -5.14
N THR A 165 9.39 2.45 -5.42
CA THR A 165 10.21 3.66 -5.59
C THR A 165 10.96 4.01 -4.30
N LEU A 166 10.25 4.04 -3.15
CA LEU A 166 10.85 4.37 -1.86
C LEU A 166 11.94 3.38 -1.46
N ASN A 167 11.75 2.08 -1.72
CA ASN A 167 12.73 1.05 -1.37
C ASN A 167 13.89 0.95 -2.38
N MET A 168 13.74 1.51 -3.58
CA MET A 168 14.83 1.62 -4.57
C MET A 168 15.65 2.89 -4.43
N LEU A 169 15.15 3.89 -3.72
CA LEU A 169 15.95 5.06 -3.40
C LEU A 169 17.05 4.66 -2.42
N PRO A 170 18.33 5.05 -2.67
CA PRO A 170 19.42 4.84 -1.74
C PRO A 170 19.30 5.84 -0.56
N ILE A 171 18.18 5.78 0.14
CA ILE A 171 17.99 6.54 1.37
C ILE A 171 18.75 5.77 2.43
N LEU A 172 19.90 6.30 2.75
CA LEU A 172 20.94 5.87 3.67
C LEU A 172 20.47 5.05 4.87
N PRO A 173 21.29 4.06 5.28
CA PRO A 173 21.22 3.54 6.64
C PRO A 173 21.74 4.59 7.61
#